data_b6ebc47e033276db031029be9559fa4a
#
_entry.id   b6ebc47e033276db031029be9559fa4a
#
_cell.length_a   1.000
_cell.length_b   1.000
_cell.length_c   1.000
_cell.angle_alpha   90.00
_cell.angle_beta   90.00
_cell.angle_gamma   90.00
#
_symmetry.space_group_name_H-M   'P 1'
#
loop_
_entity.id
_entity.type
_entity.pdbx_description
1 polymer ?
#
loop_
_entity_poly.entity_id
_entity_poly.type
_entity_poly.pdbx_seq_one_letter_code
_entity_poly.pdbx_strand_id
1 'polypeptide(L)'
;MFKRNNLAALAAFSAMMLPQPAFAAGLNGGELSFVWAVPFIGVLLCIAICPLVVPNFWHHHFGKVAVFWALACAVPMFISYGGGVAVNSIAHALIADYIPFIIFVGSLYTVAGGIHIRSSFIGRPAVNTAFLALGAVCANIMGTTGAAMLLIRPLIAANAHRRYDMHTFVFFIFIVANIAGSLTPLGDPPLFLGFLRGVEFFWTTEHLIVPMLTAVGLLLLIYFIADTILFNKEKEEFLEKESHYPKEPFGIDGKINFLLLAVIVSAVLMAGIWHSGIEFSVLGVHLSGEGVLRDVIFLIAAGLSLKLTSKEVREANQFGWDPILEVGKLFFGIFVTIVPVSYTHLTL
;
A
#
# COMPACT_ATOMS: atom_id res chain seq x y z
N MET A 1 32.19 -24.55 6.83
CA MET A 1 32.08 -23.15 7.28
C MET A 1 30.64 -22.65 7.48
N PHE A 2 29.62 -23.35 7.01
CA PHE A 2 28.19 -22.95 7.06
C PHE A 2 27.47 -23.22 8.41
N LYS A 3 27.96 -24.10 9.27
CA LYS A 3 27.29 -24.47 10.54
C LYS A 3 27.47 -23.50 11.71
N ARG A 4 28.53 -22.67 11.69
CA ARG A 4 28.87 -21.78 12.82
C ARG A 4 28.06 -20.47 12.83
N ASN A 5 27.64 -19.99 11.65
CA ASN A 5 26.83 -18.77 11.53
C ASN A 5 25.36 -18.99 11.90
N ASN A 6 24.83 -20.21 11.71
CA ASN A 6 23.46 -20.53 12.07
C ASN A 6 23.24 -20.66 13.58
N LEU A 7 24.26 -21.11 14.31
CA LEU A 7 24.22 -21.20 15.78
C LEU A 7 24.29 -19.78 16.41
N ALA A 8 25.06 -18.87 15.82
CA ALA A 8 25.13 -17.49 16.29
C ALA A 8 23.81 -16.74 16.01
N ALA A 9 23.16 -17.00 14.87
CA ALA A 9 21.86 -16.45 14.56
C ALA A 9 20.74 -17.03 15.47
N LEU A 10 20.77 -18.32 15.76
CA LEU A 10 19.85 -18.95 16.72
C LEU A 10 20.09 -18.47 18.16
N ALA A 11 21.33 -18.31 18.56
CA ALA A 11 21.67 -17.76 19.88
C ALA A 11 21.29 -16.29 20.03
N ALA A 12 21.44 -15.49 18.97
CA ALA A 12 20.96 -14.11 18.94
C ALA A 12 19.43 -14.04 18.98
N PHE A 13 18.75 -14.93 18.28
CA PHE A 13 17.29 -15.03 18.29
C PHE A 13 16.75 -15.50 19.66
N SER A 14 17.40 -16.49 20.29
CA SER A 14 17.01 -16.93 21.64
C SER A 14 17.38 -15.91 22.75
N ALA A 15 18.42 -15.12 22.58
CA ALA A 15 18.74 -14.02 23.49
C ALA A 15 17.74 -12.87 23.41
N MET A 16 17.09 -12.67 22.26
CA MET A 16 15.98 -11.71 22.09
C MET A 16 14.67 -12.12 22.76
N MET A 17 14.54 -13.41 23.10
CA MET A 17 13.34 -14.00 23.76
C MET A 17 13.42 -14.01 25.29
N LEU A 18 14.49 -13.52 25.89
CA LEU A 18 14.58 -13.42 27.36
C LEU A 18 13.67 -12.31 27.85
N PRO A 19 12.90 -12.52 28.96
CA PRO A 19 12.08 -11.49 29.56
C PRO A 19 12.97 -10.35 30.03
N GLN A 20 12.92 -9.22 29.32
CA GLN A 20 13.54 -7.98 29.75
C GLN A 20 12.64 -7.27 30.76
N PRO A 21 13.20 -6.59 31.78
CA PRO A 21 12.37 -5.84 32.71
C PRO A 21 11.54 -4.81 31.91
N ALA A 22 10.23 -4.87 32.10
CA ALA A 22 9.28 -3.97 31.46
C ALA A 22 9.60 -2.53 31.88
N PHE A 23 10.17 -1.74 31.00
CA PHE A 23 10.18 -0.28 31.13
C PHE A 23 8.77 0.22 30.81
N ALA A 24 7.88 0.14 31.79
CA ALA A 24 6.47 0.52 31.68
C ALA A 24 6.27 2.03 31.87
N ALA A 25 7.11 2.87 31.29
CA ALA A 25 6.87 4.30 31.18
C ALA A 25 6.60 4.64 29.73
N GLY A 26 5.32 4.56 29.31
CA GLY A 26 4.85 5.11 28.04
C GLY A 26 4.95 6.63 28.01
N LEU A 27 4.96 7.21 26.82
CA LEU A 27 4.85 8.67 26.66
C LEU A 27 3.53 9.15 27.29
N ASN A 28 3.60 10.16 28.16
CA ASN A 28 2.39 10.78 28.71
C ASN A 28 1.85 11.81 27.72
N GLY A 29 0.78 11.46 27.01
CA GLY A 29 0.19 12.29 25.95
C GLY A 29 -0.27 13.66 26.40
N GLY A 30 -0.66 13.83 27.67
CA GLY A 30 -1.09 15.12 28.24
C GLY A 30 0.02 16.16 28.35
N GLU A 31 1.29 15.74 28.27
CA GLU A 31 2.47 16.64 28.32
C GLU A 31 3.03 16.94 26.94
N LEU A 32 2.48 16.33 25.88
CA LEU A 32 2.98 16.51 24.51
C LEU A 32 2.40 17.79 23.89
N SER A 33 3.27 18.75 23.62
CA SER A 33 2.93 19.98 22.88
C SER A 33 2.71 19.71 21.40
N PHE A 34 1.92 20.53 20.71
CA PHE A 34 1.72 20.51 19.25
C PHE A 34 3.03 20.58 18.44
N VAL A 35 4.12 21.06 19.01
CA VAL A 35 5.45 21.07 18.38
C VAL A 35 5.90 19.67 17.96
N TRP A 36 5.47 18.64 18.69
CA TRP A 36 5.78 17.25 18.36
C TRP A 36 5.10 16.73 17.09
N ALA A 37 4.07 17.42 16.58
CA ALA A 37 3.45 17.12 15.30
C ALA A 37 4.24 17.70 14.10
N VAL A 38 5.16 18.63 14.33
CA VAL A 38 5.91 19.29 13.24
C VAL A 38 6.69 18.32 12.36
N PRO A 39 7.44 17.32 12.87
CA PRO A 39 8.13 16.34 12.02
C PRO A 39 7.17 15.52 11.18
N PHE A 40 6.01 15.13 11.72
CA PHE A 40 5.00 14.37 11.00
C PHE A 40 4.36 15.21 9.88
N ILE A 41 3.96 16.44 10.16
CA ILE A 41 3.44 17.38 9.17
C ILE A 41 4.50 17.67 8.11
N GLY A 42 5.76 17.82 8.52
CA GLY A 42 6.89 18.08 7.64
C GLY A 42 7.13 16.97 6.61
N VAL A 43 7.14 15.70 7.04
CA VAL A 43 7.30 14.58 6.11
C VAL A 43 6.11 14.49 5.14
N LEU A 44 4.87 14.69 5.62
CA LEU A 44 3.67 14.67 4.76
C LEU A 44 3.69 15.80 3.73
N LEU A 45 4.06 17.02 4.13
CA LEU A 45 4.20 18.14 3.20
C LEU A 45 5.31 17.90 2.17
N CYS A 46 6.44 17.30 2.57
CA CYS A 46 7.48 16.93 1.62
C CYS A 46 6.97 15.89 0.60
N ILE A 47 6.23 14.86 1.03
CA ILE A 47 5.62 13.86 0.14
C ILE A 47 4.64 14.51 -0.84
N ALA A 48 3.84 15.48 -0.39
CA ALA A 48 2.84 16.13 -1.23
C ALA A 48 3.42 17.16 -2.19
N ILE A 49 4.41 17.94 -1.76
CA ILE A 49 4.86 19.13 -2.49
C ILE A 49 6.14 18.87 -3.29
N CYS A 50 7.14 18.16 -2.71
CA CYS A 50 8.44 18.01 -3.36
C CYS A 50 8.40 17.30 -4.72
N PRO A 51 7.57 16.27 -4.95
CA PRO A 51 7.44 15.66 -6.30
C PRO A 51 6.99 16.66 -7.36
N LEU A 52 6.19 17.65 -6.98
CA LEU A 52 5.64 18.65 -7.90
C LEU A 52 6.60 19.82 -8.14
N VAL A 53 7.27 20.31 -7.08
CA VAL A 53 8.12 21.51 -7.14
C VAL A 53 9.56 21.19 -7.51
N VAL A 54 10.10 20.11 -6.97
CA VAL A 54 11.50 19.70 -7.16
C VAL A 54 11.64 18.20 -7.51
N PRO A 55 11.04 17.74 -8.64
CA PRO A 55 10.91 16.31 -8.96
C PRO A 55 12.27 15.59 -9.03
N ASN A 56 13.29 16.22 -9.63
CA ASN A 56 14.62 15.63 -9.77
C ASN A 56 15.31 15.42 -8.40
N PHE A 57 15.19 16.40 -7.49
CA PHE A 57 15.71 16.27 -6.13
C PHE A 57 14.95 15.15 -5.40
N TRP A 58 13.62 15.16 -5.47
CA TRP A 58 12.78 14.19 -4.80
C TRP A 58 13.12 12.77 -5.21
N HIS A 59 13.14 12.50 -6.50
CA HIS A 59 13.40 11.16 -7.04
C HIS A 59 14.72 10.54 -6.53
N HIS A 60 15.77 11.35 -6.32
CA HIS A 60 17.05 10.86 -5.85
C HIS A 60 17.22 10.90 -4.32
N HIS A 61 16.40 11.67 -3.59
CA HIS A 61 16.64 11.98 -2.17
C HIS A 61 15.46 11.74 -1.24
N PHE A 62 14.30 11.24 -1.71
CA PHE A 62 13.11 11.03 -0.87
C PHE A 62 13.42 10.19 0.39
N GLY A 63 14.24 9.14 0.28
CA GLY A 63 14.64 8.34 1.44
C GLY A 63 15.49 9.14 2.46
N LYS A 64 16.35 10.07 2.01
CA LYS A 64 17.11 10.95 2.91
C LYS A 64 16.19 11.95 3.62
N VAL A 65 15.17 12.46 2.91
CA VAL A 65 14.15 13.35 3.49
C VAL A 65 13.35 12.62 4.56
N ALA A 66 12.94 11.37 4.30
CA ALA A 66 12.24 10.54 5.29
C ALA A 66 13.11 10.31 6.54
N VAL A 67 14.38 9.94 6.37
CA VAL A 67 15.33 9.76 7.49
C VAL A 67 15.57 11.07 8.24
N PHE A 68 15.71 12.20 7.54
CA PHE A 68 15.86 13.50 8.18
C PHE A 68 14.69 13.81 9.14
N TRP A 69 13.44 13.65 8.68
CA TRP A 69 12.27 13.88 9.53
C TRP A 69 12.14 12.85 10.66
N ALA A 70 12.48 11.59 10.39
CA ALA A 70 12.54 10.57 11.44
C ALA A 70 13.54 10.94 12.55
N LEU A 71 14.72 11.41 12.19
CA LEU A 71 15.73 11.88 13.15
C LEU A 71 15.29 13.17 13.86
N ALA A 72 14.65 14.11 13.13
CA ALA A 72 14.10 15.34 13.71
C ALA A 72 13.01 15.06 14.76
N CYS A 73 12.37 13.90 14.71
CA CYS A 73 11.45 13.42 15.73
C CYS A 73 12.20 12.63 16.84
N ALA A 74 12.96 11.61 16.44
CA ALA A 74 13.57 10.66 17.38
C ALA A 74 14.61 11.31 18.31
N VAL A 75 15.47 12.22 17.80
CA VAL A 75 16.53 12.83 18.60
C VAL A 75 15.97 13.73 19.72
N PRO A 76 15.03 14.64 19.47
CA PRO A 76 14.39 15.38 20.56
C PRO A 76 13.64 14.50 21.55
N MET A 77 12.94 13.42 21.08
CA MET A 77 12.29 12.47 21.98
C MET A 77 13.29 11.80 22.92
N PHE A 78 14.45 11.39 22.39
CA PHE A 78 15.51 10.78 23.18
C PHE A 78 16.05 11.72 24.26
N ILE A 79 16.23 12.99 23.93
CA ILE A 79 16.73 14.02 24.85
C ILE A 79 15.67 14.39 25.92
N SER A 80 14.41 14.55 25.51
CA SER A 80 13.34 15.06 26.40
C SER A 80 12.73 14.00 27.31
N TYR A 81 12.57 12.77 26.84
CA TYR A 81 11.88 11.67 27.57
C TYR A 81 12.83 10.55 28.03
N GLY A 82 14.11 10.66 27.68
CA GLY A 82 15.12 9.64 27.99
C GLY A 82 15.12 8.49 26.98
N GLY A 83 16.31 7.85 26.87
CA GLY A 83 16.58 6.83 25.85
C GLY A 83 15.64 5.62 25.93
N GLY A 84 15.29 5.16 27.13
CA GLY A 84 14.45 3.99 27.31
C GLY A 84 13.03 4.17 26.75
N VAL A 85 12.40 5.31 27.08
CA VAL A 85 11.02 5.63 26.63
C VAL A 85 10.99 5.85 25.11
N ALA A 86 11.94 6.67 24.59
CA ALA A 86 11.98 6.95 23.16
C ALA A 86 12.23 5.69 22.32
N VAL A 87 13.21 4.86 22.72
CA VAL A 87 13.53 3.61 22.03
C VAL A 87 12.34 2.64 22.07
N ASN A 88 11.70 2.46 23.22
CA ASN A 88 10.55 1.56 23.36
C ASN A 88 9.36 2.01 22.49
N SER A 89 9.02 3.31 22.51
CA SER A 89 7.92 3.85 21.70
C SER A 89 8.18 3.74 20.20
N ILE A 90 9.42 4.04 19.75
CA ILE A 90 9.79 3.90 18.34
C ILE A 90 9.87 2.41 17.94
N ALA A 91 10.43 1.54 18.80
CA ALA A 91 10.48 0.12 18.56
C ALA A 91 9.07 -0.48 18.41
N HIS A 92 8.12 -0.04 19.27
CA HIS A 92 6.72 -0.44 19.15
C HIS A 92 6.15 -0.06 17.79
N ALA A 93 6.27 1.20 17.36
CA ALA A 93 5.77 1.66 16.07
C ALA A 93 6.43 0.91 14.88
N LEU A 94 7.71 0.57 14.99
CA LEU A 94 8.41 -0.17 13.94
C LEU A 94 8.05 -1.65 13.92
N ILE A 95 7.97 -2.31 15.07
CA ILE A 95 7.78 -3.76 15.17
C ILE A 95 6.30 -4.13 15.06
N ALA A 96 5.40 -3.38 15.73
CA ALA A 96 3.98 -3.70 15.76
C ALA A 96 3.19 -3.11 14.59
N ASP A 97 3.62 -1.96 14.04
CA ASP A 97 2.89 -1.27 12.98
C ASP A 97 3.61 -1.34 11.62
N TYR A 98 4.87 -0.85 11.54
CA TYR A 98 5.59 -0.69 10.26
C TYR A 98 5.96 -2.03 9.60
N ILE A 99 6.50 -3.00 10.35
CA ILE A 99 6.90 -4.30 9.78
C ILE A 99 5.69 -5.05 9.22
N PRO A 100 4.58 -5.24 9.96
CA PRO A 100 3.36 -5.85 9.43
C PRO A 100 2.81 -5.10 8.20
N PHE A 101 2.86 -3.78 8.23
CA PHE A 101 2.43 -2.94 7.11
C PHE A 101 3.26 -3.19 5.84
N ILE A 102 4.59 -3.21 5.93
CA ILE A 102 5.45 -3.46 4.76
C ILE A 102 5.31 -4.89 4.24
N ILE A 103 5.18 -5.88 5.14
CA ILE A 103 4.90 -7.27 4.76
C ILE A 103 3.58 -7.34 3.99
N PHE A 104 2.53 -6.68 4.47
CA PHE A 104 1.23 -6.63 3.85
C PHE A 104 1.27 -6.00 2.44
N VAL A 105 1.74 -4.75 2.34
CA VAL A 105 1.77 -4.02 1.06
C VAL A 105 2.70 -4.72 0.07
N GLY A 106 3.86 -5.19 0.51
CA GLY A 106 4.80 -5.93 -0.32
C GLY A 106 4.23 -7.26 -0.83
N SER A 107 3.45 -7.95 -0.02
CA SER A 107 2.81 -9.21 -0.41
C SER A 107 1.69 -8.99 -1.42
N LEU A 108 0.82 -8.00 -1.18
CA LEU A 108 -0.23 -7.62 -2.16
C LEU A 108 0.37 -7.19 -3.49
N TYR A 109 1.38 -6.32 -3.46
CA TYR A 109 2.08 -5.85 -4.65
C TYR A 109 2.70 -7.02 -5.43
N THR A 110 3.37 -7.95 -4.74
CA THR A 110 4.03 -9.11 -5.34
C THR A 110 3.02 -10.05 -6.00
N VAL A 111 1.89 -10.30 -5.35
CA VAL A 111 0.84 -11.18 -5.86
C VAL A 111 0.08 -10.50 -7.00
N ALA A 112 -0.31 -9.23 -6.86
CA ALA A 112 -0.98 -8.46 -7.91
C ALA A 112 -0.10 -8.33 -9.16
N GLY A 113 1.20 -8.08 -8.99
CA GLY A 113 2.18 -8.01 -10.08
C GLY A 113 2.43 -9.33 -10.81
N GLY A 114 1.91 -10.44 -10.27
CA GLY A 114 1.90 -11.75 -10.92
C GLY A 114 0.69 -12.01 -11.80
N ILE A 115 -0.27 -11.07 -11.93
CA ILE A 115 -1.44 -11.21 -12.78
C ILE A 115 -1.26 -10.28 -13.99
N HIS A 116 -1.40 -10.82 -15.20
CA HIS A 116 -1.30 -10.06 -16.45
C HIS A 116 -2.53 -10.28 -17.32
N ILE A 117 -3.12 -9.17 -17.79
CA ILE A 117 -4.26 -9.17 -18.69
C ILE A 117 -3.75 -8.91 -20.11
N ARG A 118 -3.83 -9.92 -20.97
CA ARG A 118 -3.65 -9.77 -22.40
C ARG A 118 -4.97 -9.41 -23.05
N SER A 119 -5.00 -8.35 -23.82
CA SER A 119 -6.21 -8.00 -24.56
C SER A 119 -5.92 -6.99 -25.67
N SER A 120 -6.68 -7.08 -26.74
CA SER A 120 -6.76 -6.04 -27.76
C SER A 120 -8.02 -5.19 -27.53
N PHE A 121 -8.22 -4.74 -26.28
CA PHE A 121 -9.28 -3.79 -26.03
C PHE A 121 -8.97 -2.48 -26.75
N ILE A 122 -10.02 -1.90 -27.29
CA ILE A 122 -9.96 -0.66 -28.05
C ILE A 122 -10.52 0.44 -27.16
N GLY A 123 -9.77 1.53 -26.97
CA GLY A 123 -10.05 2.63 -26.07
C GLY A 123 -11.27 3.46 -26.49
N ARG A 124 -12.45 2.85 -26.50
CA ARG A 124 -13.75 3.53 -26.67
C ARG A 124 -14.26 4.01 -25.31
N PRO A 125 -15.09 5.08 -25.26
CA PRO A 125 -15.57 5.63 -23.99
C PRO A 125 -16.20 4.61 -23.05
N ALA A 126 -17.00 3.68 -23.55
CA ALA A 126 -17.61 2.64 -22.74
C ALA A 126 -16.58 1.63 -22.19
N VAL A 127 -15.57 1.28 -23.00
CA VAL A 127 -14.50 0.35 -22.59
C VAL A 127 -13.63 0.98 -21.53
N ASN A 128 -13.19 2.22 -21.73
CA ASN A 128 -12.39 2.96 -20.77
C ASN A 128 -13.15 3.15 -19.44
N THR A 129 -14.44 3.51 -19.51
CA THR A 129 -15.29 3.64 -18.31
C THR A 129 -15.41 2.30 -17.56
N ALA A 130 -15.55 1.19 -18.29
CA ALA A 130 -15.56 -0.15 -17.71
C ALA A 130 -14.24 -0.52 -17.03
N PHE A 131 -13.09 -0.12 -17.61
CA PHE A 131 -11.77 -0.28 -16.96
C PHE A 131 -11.68 0.49 -15.65
N LEU A 132 -12.14 1.75 -15.62
CA LEU A 132 -12.16 2.56 -14.41
C LEU A 132 -13.07 1.97 -13.33
N ALA A 133 -14.27 1.53 -13.73
CA ALA A 133 -15.23 0.89 -12.81
C ALA A 133 -14.69 -0.45 -12.27
N LEU A 134 -14.11 -1.31 -13.12
CA LEU A 134 -13.46 -2.55 -12.70
C LEU A 134 -12.29 -2.27 -11.75
N GLY A 135 -11.49 -1.27 -12.07
CA GLY A 135 -10.39 -0.83 -11.21
C GLY A 135 -10.86 -0.40 -9.83
N ALA A 136 -11.99 0.31 -9.75
CA ALA A 136 -12.59 0.70 -8.48
C ALA A 136 -13.00 -0.51 -7.61
N VAL A 137 -13.49 -1.58 -8.22
CA VAL A 137 -13.79 -2.83 -7.49
C VAL A 137 -12.50 -3.52 -7.06
N CYS A 138 -11.55 -3.68 -7.97
CA CYS A 138 -10.27 -4.36 -7.71
C CYS A 138 -9.46 -3.67 -6.60
N ALA A 139 -9.50 -2.33 -6.50
CA ALA A 139 -8.76 -1.57 -5.51
C ALA A 139 -9.12 -1.96 -4.07
N ASN A 140 -10.35 -2.36 -3.79
CA ASN A 140 -10.78 -2.80 -2.47
C ASN A 140 -10.36 -4.23 -2.12
N ILE A 141 -9.90 -5.01 -3.09
CA ILE A 141 -9.54 -6.43 -2.91
C ILE A 141 -8.02 -6.62 -2.89
N MET A 142 -7.32 -5.94 -3.80
CA MET A 142 -5.86 -6.09 -3.97
C MET A 142 -5.07 -4.80 -3.72
N GLY A 143 -5.71 -3.81 -3.13
CA GLY A 143 -5.15 -2.48 -2.90
C GLY A 143 -5.15 -1.60 -4.16
N THR A 144 -5.09 -0.29 -3.95
CA THR A 144 -5.01 0.69 -5.04
C THR A 144 -3.78 0.45 -5.92
N THR A 145 -2.63 0.17 -5.33
CA THR A 145 -1.38 -0.13 -6.05
C THR A 145 -1.50 -1.41 -6.89
N GLY A 146 -2.10 -2.46 -6.33
CA GLY A 146 -2.31 -3.73 -7.04
C GLY A 146 -3.28 -3.58 -8.21
N ALA A 147 -4.40 -2.90 -8.00
CA ALA A 147 -5.38 -2.62 -9.06
C ALA A 147 -4.79 -1.73 -10.16
N ALA A 148 -4.02 -0.71 -9.77
CA ALA A 148 -3.33 0.15 -10.72
C ALA A 148 -2.32 -0.66 -11.55
N MET A 149 -1.50 -1.50 -10.93
CA MET A 149 -0.52 -2.34 -11.63
C MET A 149 -1.19 -3.30 -12.62
N LEU A 150 -2.33 -3.88 -12.24
CA LEU A 150 -3.08 -4.83 -13.08
C LEU A 150 -3.69 -4.15 -14.32
N LEU A 151 -4.24 -2.94 -14.16
CA LEU A 151 -5.12 -2.33 -15.17
C LEU A 151 -4.47 -1.21 -15.99
N ILE A 152 -3.43 -0.56 -15.49
CA ILE A 152 -2.82 0.59 -16.19
C ILE A 152 -2.29 0.21 -17.56
N ARG A 153 -1.67 -0.97 -17.71
CA ARG A 153 -1.06 -1.41 -18.97
C ARG A 153 -2.08 -1.75 -20.04
N PRO A 154 -3.10 -2.61 -19.76
CA PRO A 154 -4.18 -2.82 -20.72
C PRO A 154 -4.87 -1.50 -21.07
N LEU A 155 -5.00 -0.56 -20.13
CA LEU A 155 -5.60 0.76 -20.39
C LEU A 155 -4.71 1.61 -21.32
N ILE A 156 -3.39 1.65 -21.10
CA ILE A 156 -2.43 2.33 -21.99
C ILE A 156 -2.48 1.70 -23.37
N ALA A 157 -2.42 0.37 -23.48
CA ALA A 157 -2.49 -0.33 -24.74
C ALA A 157 -3.79 -0.07 -25.49
N ALA A 158 -4.92 -0.07 -24.81
CA ALA A 158 -6.23 0.21 -25.38
C ALA A 158 -6.31 1.64 -25.97
N ASN A 159 -5.59 2.60 -25.39
CA ASN A 159 -5.62 4.01 -25.78
C ASN A 159 -4.41 4.44 -26.63
N ALA A 160 -3.51 3.53 -27.01
CA ALA A 160 -2.28 3.85 -27.74
C ALA A 160 -2.49 4.60 -29.07
N HIS A 161 -3.65 4.48 -29.69
CA HIS A 161 -4.01 5.15 -30.95
C HIS A 161 -4.92 6.36 -30.76
N ARG A 162 -5.28 6.69 -29.50
CA ARG A 162 -6.06 7.88 -29.16
C ARG A 162 -5.15 9.11 -29.18
N ARG A 163 -5.65 10.20 -29.73
CA ARG A 163 -5.01 11.52 -29.67
C ARG A 163 -5.27 12.22 -28.34
N TYR A 164 -6.45 12.02 -27.80
CA TYR A 164 -6.91 12.63 -26.53
C TYR A 164 -7.10 11.52 -25.49
N ASP A 165 -6.02 11.10 -24.84
CA ASP A 165 -6.02 10.02 -23.84
C ASP A 165 -5.63 10.50 -22.42
N MET A 166 -5.01 11.67 -22.27
CA MET A 166 -4.48 12.17 -21.00
C MET A 166 -5.52 12.16 -19.87
N HIS A 167 -6.76 12.57 -20.17
CA HIS A 167 -7.83 12.58 -19.17
C HIS A 167 -8.16 11.18 -18.65
N THR A 168 -8.02 10.14 -19.46
CA THR A 168 -8.24 8.73 -19.04
C THR A 168 -7.30 8.35 -17.90
N PHE A 169 -6.03 8.72 -18.00
CA PHE A 169 -5.05 8.44 -16.95
C PHE A 169 -5.26 9.31 -15.71
N VAL A 170 -5.67 10.55 -15.87
CA VAL A 170 -6.02 11.43 -14.74
C VAL A 170 -7.19 10.85 -13.94
N PHE A 171 -8.27 10.44 -14.63
CA PHE A 171 -9.41 9.81 -13.95
C PHE A 171 -9.07 8.44 -13.37
N PHE A 172 -8.18 7.68 -14.01
CA PHE A 172 -7.66 6.43 -13.45
C PHE A 172 -6.96 6.65 -12.11
N ILE A 173 -6.12 7.70 -12.01
CA ILE A 173 -5.45 8.05 -10.76
C ILE A 173 -6.49 8.44 -9.69
N PHE A 174 -7.45 9.31 -10.02
CA PHE A 174 -8.46 9.73 -9.05
C PHE A 174 -9.35 8.59 -8.59
N ILE A 175 -9.84 7.77 -9.51
CA ILE A 175 -10.80 6.71 -9.20
C ILE A 175 -10.08 5.48 -8.63
N VAL A 176 -9.17 4.87 -9.40
CA VAL A 176 -8.60 3.55 -9.09
C VAL A 176 -7.45 3.65 -8.09
N ALA A 177 -6.54 4.60 -8.31
CA ALA A 177 -5.36 4.70 -7.47
C ALA A 177 -5.59 5.48 -6.16
N ASN A 178 -6.78 6.08 -5.98
CA ASN A 178 -7.09 6.89 -4.80
C ASN A 178 -8.46 6.54 -4.19
N ILE A 179 -9.57 7.11 -4.71
CA ILE A 179 -10.89 7.09 -4.04
C ILE A 179 -11.39 5.67 -3.80
N ALA A 180 -11.20 4.78 -4.77
CA ALA A 180 -11.77 3.44 -4.73
C ALA A 180 -11.21 2.55 -3.61
N GLY A 181 -10.01 2.81 -3.10
CA GLY A 181 -9.40 2.03 -2.03
C GLY A 181 -10.01 2.25 -0.64
N SER A 182 -11.03 3.07 -0.50
CA SER A 182 -11.53 3.54 0.81
C SER A 182 -12.44 2.57 1.56
N LEU A 183 -12.89 1.46 0.96
CA LEU A 183 -13.90 0.58 1.60
C LEU A 183 -13.32 -0.52 2.48
N THR A 184 -12.06 -0.91 2.31
CA THR A 184 -11.47 -2.00 3.08
C THR A 184 -10.06 -1.67 3.54
N PRO A 185 -9.58 -2.29 4.61
CA PRO A 185 -8.18 -2.17 5.03
C PRO A 185 -7.17 -2.63 3.97
N LEU A 186 -7.62 -3.45 3.01
CA LEU A 186 -6.79 -3.90 1.88
C LEU A 186 -6.61 -2.82 0.83
N GLY A 187 -7.55 -1.88 0.74
CA GLY A 187 -7.63 -0.88 -0.32
C GLY A 187 -6.55 0.18 -0.21
N ASP A 188 -6.33 0.69 0.99
CA ASP A 188 -5.41 1.82 1.19
C ASP A 188 -4.56 1.63 2.46
N PRO A 189 -3.25 1.93 2.39
CA PRO A 189 -2.30 1.78 3.49
C PRO A 189 -2.73 2.34 4.85
N PRO A 190 -3.26 3.58 4.97
CA PRO A 190 -3.72 4.11 6.24
C PRO A 190 -4.87 3.34 6.87
N LEU A 191 -5.73 2.72 6.07
CA LEU A 191 -6.85 1.91 6.58
C LEU A 191 -6.35 0.61 7.19
N PHE A 192 -5.31 0.01 6.61
CA PHE A 192 -4.67 -1.17 7.21
C PHE A 192 -4.03 -0.84 8.56
N LEU A 193 -3.44 0.35 8.72
CA LEU A 193 -2.92 0.80 10.01
C LEU A 193 -4.06 0.95 11.04
N GLY A 194 -5.21 1.49 10.64
CA GLY A 194 -6.40 1.53 11.50
C GLY A 194 -6.85 0.13 11.94
N PHE A 195 -6.85 -0.82 11.02
CA PHE A 195 -7.14 -2.22 11.30
C PHE A 195 -6.13 -2.84 12.29
N LEU A 196 -4.83 -2.59 12.15
CA LEU A 196 -3.81 -3.04 13.10
C LEU A 196 -4.04 -2.48 14.51
N ARG A 197 -4.68 -1.31 14.62
CA ARG A 197 -5.01 -0.64 15.87
C ARG A 197 -6.42 -0.94 16.38
N GLY A 198 -7.06 -1.98 15.87
CA GLY A 198 -8.32 -2.52 16.36
C GLY A 198 -9.59 -1.94 15.73
N VAL A 199 -9.48 -1.19 14.62
CA VAL A 199 -10.67 -0.82 13.84
C VAL A 199 -11.18 -2.06 13.11
N GLU A 200 -12.48 -2.33 13.21
CA GLU A 200 -13.10 -3.48 12.55
C GLU A 200 -12.93 -3.44 11.03
N PHE A 201 -12.72 -4.62 10.41
CA PHE A 201 -12.45 -4.74 8.98
C PHE A 201 -13.53 -4.08 8.10
N PHE A 202 -14.80 -4.25 8.44
CA PHE A 202 -15.92 -3.72 7.65
C PHE A 202 -16.38 -2.32 8.08
N TRP A 203 -15.77 -1.72 9.11
CA TRP A 203 -16.16 -0.40 9.58
C TRP A 203 -16.14 0.65 8.45
N THR A 204 -15.08 0.68 7.67
CA THR A 204 -14.95 1.60 6.53
C THR A 204 -15.95 1.29 5.43
N THR A 205 -16.25 0.01 5.19
CA THR A 205 -17.27 -0.39 4.20
C THR A 205 -18.64 0.15 4.62
N GLU A 206 -19.06 -0.04 5.87
CA GLU A 206 -20.37 0.38 6.37
C GLU A 206 -20.55 1.89 6.33
N HIS A 207 -19.49 2.66 6.64
CA HIS A 207 -19.56 4.11 6.76
C HIS A 207 -19.24 4.86 5.46
N LEU A 208 -18.42 4.27 4.58
CA LEU A 208 -17.92 4.97 3.38
C LEU A 208 -18.50 4.45 2.07
N ILE A 209 -19.32 3.38 2.07
CA ILE A 209 -19.86 2.82 0.82
C ILE A 209 -20.69 3.83 0.04
N VAL A 210 -21.55 4.59 0.71
CA VAL A 210 -22.41 5.60 0.06
C VAL A 210 -21.60 6.79 -0.45
N PRO A 211 -20.74 7.44 0.36
CA PRO A 211 -19.85 8.51 -0.13
C PRO A 211 -18.95 8.05 -1.28
N MET A 212 -18.36 6.85 -1.18
CA MET A 212 -17.46 6.33 -2.21
C MET A 212 -18.21 6.04 -3.52
N LEU A 213 -19.34 5.34 -3.46
CA LEU A 213 -20.15 5.06 -4.66
C LEU A 213 -20.65 6.36 -5.31
N THR A 214 -21.01 7.37 -4.51
CA THR A 214 -21.41 8.67 -5.02
C THR A 214 -20.25 9.36 -5.74
N ALA A 215 -19.08 9.42 -5.13
CA ALA A 215 -17.90 10.05 -5.71
C ALA A 215 -17.43 9.33 -6.97
N VAL A 216 -17.29 8.00 -6.92
CA VAL A 216 -16.89 7.18 -8.06
C VAL A 216 -17.93 7.25 -9.17
N GLY A 217 -19.22 7.15 -8.85
CA GLY A 217 -20.32 7.25 -9.83
C GLY A 217 -20.34 8.59 -10.55
N LEU A 218 -20.20 9.72 -9.82
CA LEU A 218 -20.11 11.05 -10.41
C LEU A 218 -18.86 11.18 -11.28
N LEU A 219 -17.71 10.73 -10.83
CA LEU A 219 -16.48 10.79 -11.62
C LEU A 219 -16.55 9.92 -12.88
N LEU A 220 -17.12 8.71 -12.80
CA LEU A 220 -17.34 7.87 -13.98
C LEU A 220 -18.30 8.51 -14.98
N LEU A 221 -19.37 9.19 -14.51
CA LEU A 221 -20.30 9.93 -15.36
C LEU A 221 -19.60 11.10 -16.05
N ILE A 222 -18.87 11.93 -15.30
CA ILE A 222 -18.12 13.05 -15.84
C ILE A 222 -17.08 12.55 -16.85
N TYR A 223 -16.37 11.49 -16.51
CA TYR A 223 -15.40 10.85 -17.40
C TYR A 223 -16.05 10.39 -18.70
N PHE A 224 -17.14 9.63 -18.61
CA PHE A 224 -17.84 9.09 -19.78
C PHE A 224 -18.31 10.21 -20.74
N ILE A 225 -18.85 11.30 -20.20
CA ILE A 225 -19.27 12.46 -21.00
C ILE A 225 -18.05 13.12 -21.65
N ALA A 226 -17.00 13.38 -20.88
CA ALA A 226 -15.80 14.04 -21.38
C ALA A 226 -15.09 13.18 -22.44
N ASP A 227 -14.92 11.88 -22.18
CA ASP A 227 -14.29 10.96 -23.12
C ASP A 227 -15.12 10.78 -24.40
N THR A 228 -16.46 10.76 -24.29
CA THR A 228 -17.34 10.70 -25.47
C THR A 228 -17.21 11.95 -26.35
N ILE A 229 -17.15 13.14 -25.73
CA ILE A 229 -16.97 14.39 -26.46
C ILE A 229 -15.60 14.40 -27.19
N LEU A 230 -14.54 14.01 -26.51
CA LEU A 230 -13.20 13.96 -27.08
C LEU A 230 -13.06 12.87 -28.15
N PHE A 231 -13.64 11.69 -27.91
CA PHE A 231 -13.66 10.59 -28.88
C PHE A 231 -14.37 11.00 -30.17
N ASN A 232 -15.49 11.69 -30.10
CA ASN A 232 -16.20 12.14 -31.29
C ASN A 232 -15.42 13.13 -32.14
N LYS A 233 -14.43 13.87 -31.58
CA LYS A 233 -13.56 14.77 -32.32
C LYS A 233 -12.49 14.04 -33.13
N GLU A 234 -12.13 12.83 -32.73
CA GLU A 234 -11.07 12.02 -33.37
C GLU A 234 -11.60 10.74 -34.02
N LYS A 235 -12.92 10.55 -34.05
CA LYS A 235 -13.57 9.29 -34.41
C LYS A 235 -13.17 8.77 -35.81
N GLU A 236 -13.08 9.63 -36.80
CA GLU A 236 -12.73 9.22 -38.17
C GLU A 236 -11.28 8.71 -38.23
N GLU A 237 -10.33 9.47 -37.69
CA GLU A 237 -8.92 9.08 -37.62
C GLU A 237 -8.70 7.79 -36.81
N PHE A 238 -9.47 7.67 -35.71
CA PHE A 238 -9.42 6.49 -34.86
C PHE A 238 -9.93 5.22 -35.56
N LEU A 239 -11.05 5.28 -36.30
CA LEU A 239 -11.60 4.15 -37.02
C LEU A 239 -10.71 3.68 -38.16
N GLU A 240 -9.99 4.59 -38.83
CA GLU A 240 -8.98 4.26 -39.82
C GLU A 240 -7.82 3.45 -39.21
N LYS A 241 -7.30 3.88 -38.07
CA LYS A 241 -6.24 3.19 -37.33
C LYS A 241 -6.70 1.83 -36.75
N GLU A 242 -7.93 1.76 -36.28
CA GLU A 242 -8.53 0.53 -35.70
C GLU A 242 -8.49 -0.65 -36.68
N SER A 243 -8.65 -0.41 -37.98
CA SER A 243 -8.64 -1.46 -39.02
C SER A 243 -7.31 -2.21 -39.12
N HIS A 244 -6.22 -1.61 -38.66
CA HIS A 244 -4.85 -2.15 -38.69
C HIS A 244 -4.38 -2.68 -37.34
N TYR A 245 -5.25 -2.70 -36.32
CA TYR A 245 -4.89 -3.14 -34.97
C TYR A 245 -4.75 -4.66 -34.88
N PRO A 246 -3.63 -5.20 -34.37
CA PRO A 246 -3.50 -6.63 -34.15
C PRO A 246 -4.50 -7.09 -33.10
N LYS A 247 -5.34 -8.06 -33.46
CA LYS A 247 -6.33 -8.66 -32.56
C LYS A 247 -5.68 -9.80 -31.77
N GLU A 248 -5.23 -9.50 -30.55
CA GLU A 248 -4.82 -10.54 -29.63
C GLU A 248 -6.04 -11.11 -28.88
N PRO A 249 -6.11 -12.43 -28.69
CA PRO A 249 -7.20 -13.01 -27.92
C PRO A 249 -7.12 -12.57 -26.46
N PHE A 250 -8.28 -12.29 -25.87
CA PHE A 250 -8.35 -12.01 -24.43
C PHE A 250 -7.79 -13.20 -23.63
N GLY A 251 -6.90 -12.91 -22.71
CA GLY A 251 -6.29 -13.90 -21.83
C GLY A 251 -5.86 -13.29 -20.50
N ILE A 252 -5.84 -14.11 -19.47
CA ILE A 252 -5.31 -13.75 -18.16
C ILE A 252 -4.23 -14.76 -17.82
N ASP A 253 -3.01 -14.25 -17.65
CA ASP A 253 -1.86 -15.03 -17.25
C ASP A 253 -1.60 -14.87 -15.75
N GLY A 254 -0.93 -15.85 -15.14
CA GLY A 254 -0.66 -15.83 -13.70
C GLY A 254 -1.87 -16.10 -12.82
N LYS A 255 -2.85 -16.90 -13.27
CA LYS A 255 -4.13 -17.19 -12.58
C LYS A 255 -3.95 -17.68 -11.13
N ILE A 256 -2.83 -18.32 -10.80
CA ILE A 256 -2.53 -18.79 -9.44
C ILE A 256 -2.53 -17.63 -8.44
N ASN A 257 -2.20 -16.43 -8.88
CA ASN A 257 -2.14 -15.26 -8.02
C ASN A 257 -3.53 -14.80 -7.53
N PHE A 258 -4.61 -15.14 -8.21
CA PHE A 258 -5.97 -14.92 -7.68
C PHE A 258 -6.24 -15.78 -6.46
N LEU A 259 -5.76 -17.04 -6.46
CA LEU A 259 -5.84 -17.89 -5.27
C LEU A 259 -4.98 -17.35 -4.13
N LEU A 260 -3.74 -16.92 -4.42
CA LEU A 260 -2.85 -16.34 -3.43
C LEU A 260 -3.41 -15.02 -2.86
N LEU A 261 -4.07 -14.21 -3.69
CA LEU A 261 -4.79 -13.01 -3.25
C LEU A 261 -5.94 -13.37 -2.30
N ALA A 262 -6.74 -14.39 -2.64
CA ALA A 262 -7.80 -14.88 -1.75
C ALA A 262 -7.25 -15.38 -0.41
N VAL A 263 -6.08 -16.01 -0.40
CA VAL A 263 -5.37 -16.42 0.84
C VAL A 263 -4.97 -15.19 1.67
N ILE A 264 -4.42 -14.14 1.05
CA ILE A 264 -4.09 -12.89 1.75
C ILE A 264 -5.34 -12.25 2.37
N VAL A 265 -6.42 -12.10 1.60
CA VAL A 265 -7.70 -11.56 2.09
C VAL A 265 -8.23 -12.39 3.27
N SER A 266 -8.22 -13.71 3.13
CA SER A 266 -8.67 -14.63 4.19
C SER A 266 -7.81 -14.51 5.45
N ALA A 267 -6.50 -14.30 5.32
CA ALA A 267 -5.60 -14.14 6.47
C ALA A 267 -5.86 -12.82 7.22
N VAL A 268 -6.21 -11.74 6.50
CA VAL A 268 -6.60 -10.48 7.14
C VAL A 268 -7.92 -10.64 7.90
N LEU A 269 -8.94 -11.25 7.25
CA LEU A 269 -10.23 -11.50 7.91
C LEU A 269 -10.07 -12.42 9.12
N MET A 270 -9.27 -13.47 9.00
CA MET A 270 -8.95 -14.37 10.11
C MET A 270 -8.38 -13.60 11.30
N ALA A 271 -7.38 -12.75 11.07
CA ALA A 271 -6.73 -11.98 12.13
C ALA A 271 -7.66 -10.93 12.77
N GLY A 272 -8.71 -10.47 12.05
CA GLY A 272 -9.72 -9.57 12.59
C GLY A 272 -10.82 -10.25 13.43
N ILE A 273 -11.06 -11.54 13.20
CA ILE A 273 -12.17 -12.27 13.85
C ILE A 273 -11.66 -13.20 14.96
N TRP A 274 -10.49 -13.82 14.73
CA TRP A 274 -9.96 -14.83 15.64
C TRP A 274 -8.90 -14.22 16.57
N HIS A 275 -9.08 -14.38 17.87
CA HIS A 275 -8.15 -13.98 18.90
C HIS A 275 -7.56 -15.24 19.55
N SER A 276 -6.28 -15.47 19.31
CA SER A 276 -5.59 -16.70 19.75
C SER A 276 -5.32 -16.72 21.27
N GLY A 277 -5.27 -15.55 21.89
CA GLY A 277 -4.81 -15.39 23.29
C GLY A 277 -3.31 -15.66 23.47
N ILE A 278 -2.57 -15.89 22.37
CA ILE A 278 -1.12 -16.08 22.39
C ILE A 278 -0.46 -14.73 22.12
N GLU A 279 0.51 -14.37 22.95
CA GLU A 279 1.31 -13.16 22.75
C GLU A 279 2.79 -13.53 22.59
N PHE A 280 3.45 -12.92 21.63
CA PHE A 280 4.89 -12.98 21.44
C PHE A 280 5.50 -11.66 21.89
N SER A 281 6.56 -11.72 22.70
CA SER A 281 7.30 -10.52 23.09
C SER A 281 8.62 -10.45 22.31
N VAL A 282 8.79 -9.39 21.52
CA VAL A 282 10.00 -9.11 20.74
C VAL A 282 10.53 -7.74 21.15
N LEU A 283 11.70 -7.68 21.76
CA LEU A 283 12.32 -6.45 22.28
C LEU A 283 11.38 -5.64 23.22
N GLY A 284 10.55 -6.32 24.01
CA GLY A 284 9.58 -5.70 24.90
C GLY A 284 8.28 -5.25 24.22
N VAL A 285 8.11 -5.47 22.91
CA VAL A 285 6.88 -5.21 22.16
C VAL A 285 6.03 -6.48 22.12
N HIS A 286 4.78 -6.39 22.53
CA HIS A 286 3.83 -7.50 22.48
C HIS A 286 3.16 -7.58 21.12
N LEU A 287 3.25 -8.75 20.48
CA LEU A 287 2.64 -9.06 19.20
C LEU A 287 1.61 -10.16 19.39
N SER A 288 0.41 -9.98 18.87
CA SER A 288 -0.62 -11.01 18.91
C SER A 288 -0.29 -12.20 18.01
N GLY A 289 -0.63 -13.42 18.44
CA GLY A 289 -0.35 -14.64 17.70
C GLY A 289 -1.03 -14.67 16.33
N GLU A 290 -2.27 -14.20 16.25
CA GLU A 290 -3.01 -14.06 14.99
C GLU A 290 -2.35 -13.05 14.04
N GLY A 291 -1.79 -11.95 14.53
CA GLY A 291 -1.05 -10.98 13.75
C GLY A 291 0.23 -11.58 13.14
N VAL A 292 1.00 -12.30 13.96
CA VAL A 292 2.21 -12.99 13.49
C VAL A 292 1.86 -14.08 12.47
N LEU A 293 0.81 -14.86 12.71
CA LEU A 293 0.36 -15.90 11.76
C LEU A 293 -0.06 -15.28 10.43
N ARG A 294 -0.82 -14.20 10.45
CA ARG A 294 -1.22 -13.43 9.27
C ARG A 294 0.01 -13.00 8.46
N ASP A 295 1.01 -12.40 9.11
CA ASP A 295 2.21 -11.89 8.44
C ASP A 295 3.05 -13.03 7.84
N VAL A 296 3.13 -14.18 8.51
CA VAL A 296 3.75 -15.40 7.96
C VAL A 296 3.01 -15.89 6.71
N ILE A 297 1.67 -15.91 6.73
CA ILE A 297 0.86 -16.30 5.56
C ILE A 297 1.12 -15.33 4.39
N PHE A 298 1.23 -14.03 4.64
CA PHE A 298 1.57 -13.04 3.63
C PHE A 298 2.92 -13.30 2.97
N LEU A 299 3.96 -13.56 3.76
CA LEU A 299 5.30 -13.87 3.25
C LEU A 299 5.31 -15.17 2.44
N ILE A 300 4.58 -16.20 2.88
CA ILE A 300 4.44 -17.46 2.15
C ILE A 300 3.72 -17.20 0.82
N ALA A 301 2.62 -16.46 0.82
CA ALA A 301 1.87 -16.14 -0.40
C ALA A 301 2.75 -15.35 -1.41
N ALA A 302 3.50 -14.35 -0.94
CA ALA A 302 4.43 -13.62 -1.77
C ALA A 302 5.55 -14.51 -2.33
N GLY A 303 6.15 -15.37 -1.49
CA GLY A 303 7.19 -16.32 -1.90
C GLY A 303 6.68 -17.33 -2.94
N LEU A 304 5.47 -17.86 -2.74
CA LEU A 304 4.81 -18.73 -3.72
C LEU A 304 4.50 -18.02 -5.02
N SER A 305 4.02 -16.78 -4.96
CA SER A 305 3.81 -15.94 -6.14
C SER A 305 5.09 -15.74 -6.94
N LEU A 306 6.20 -15.43 -6.27
CA LEU A 306 7.51 -15.28 -6.92
C LEU A 306 7.98 -16.56 -7.60
N LYS A 307 7.72 -17.71 -6.98
CA LYS A 307 8.15 -19.01 -7.47
C LYS A 307 7.28 -19.58 -8.59
N LEU A 308 5.95 -19.39 -8.49
CA LEU A 308 4.97 -20.03 -9.37
C LEU A 308 4.58 -19.17 -10.57
N THR A 309 4.83 -17.86 -10.52
CA THR A 309 4.55 -16.97 -11.65
C THR A 309 5.76 -16.93 -12.59
N SER A 310 5.53 -17.13 -13.89
CA SER A 310 6.59 -17.10 -14.88
C SER A 310 7.25 -15.71 -15.01
N LYS A 311 8.50 -15.69 -15.47
CA LYS A 311 9.23 -14.42 -15.66
C LYS A 311 8.59 -13.55 -16.72
N GLU A 312 8.06 -14.17 -17.79
CA GLU A 312 7.40 -13.47 -18.89
C GLU A 312 6.21 -12.64 -18.41
N VAL A 313 5.40 -13.17 -17.47
CA VAL A 313 4.26 -12.45 -16.88
C VAL A 313 4.75 -11.24 -16.07
N ARG A 314 5.83 -11.40 -15.31
CA ARG A 314 6.39 -10.30 -14.51
C ARG A 314 7.05 -9.23 -15.37
N GLU A 315 7.74 -9.63 -16.43
CA GLU A 315 8.33 -8.71 -17.40
C GLU A 315 7.25 -7.95 -18.16
N ALA A 316 6.19 -8.63 -18.59
CA ALA A 316 5.02 -8.00 -19.21
C ALA A 316 4.36 -6.96 -18.29
N ASN A 317 4.34 -7.20 -16.99
CA ASN A 317 3.90 -6.24 -15.98
C ASN A 317 4.99 -5.23 -15.59
N GLN A 318 6.21 -5.31 -16.13
CA GLN A 318 7.40 -4.54 -15.71
C GLN A 318 7.54 -4.53 -14.17
N PHE A 319 7.32 -5.69 -13.55
CA PHE A 319 7.42 -5.83 -12.12
C PHE A 319 8.85 -5.49 -11.66
N GLY A 320 8.97 -4.57 -10.70
CA GLY A 320 10.21 -4.18 -10.07
C GLY A 320 10.01 -3.91 -8.58
N TRP A 321 11.08 -3.85 -7.82
CA TRP A 321 11.02 -3.61 -6.38
C TRP A 321 11.03 -2.13 -6.01
N ASP A 322 11.34 -1.23 -6.96
CA ASP A 322 11.47 0.20 -6.69
C ASP A 322 10.23 0.83 -6.04
N PRO A 323 8.98 0.54 -6.48
CA PRO A 323 7.80 1.11 -5.84
C PRO A 323 7.65 0.69 -4.37
N ILE A 324 7.95 -0.57 -4.04
CA ILE A 324 7.86 -1.06 -2.64
C ILE A 324 8.99 -0.49 -1.79
N LEU A 325 10.19 -0.34 -2.36
CA LEU A 325 11.31 0.29 -1.66
C LEU A 325 11.03 1.78 -1.40
N GLU A 326 10.37 2.47 -2.32
CA GLU A 326 9.94 3.85 -2.13
C GLU A 326 8.91 3.96 -1.00
N VAL A 327 7.85 3.16 -1.06
CA VAL A 327 6.84 3.06 0.01
C VAL A 327 7.52 2.73 1.35
N GLY A 328 8.40 1.73 1.38
CA GLY A 328 9.11 1.36 2.60
C GLY A 328 9.89 2.53 3.22
N LYS A 329 10.69 3.25 2.43
CA LYS A 329 11.48 4.38 2.92
C LYS A 329 10.62 5.54 3.41
N LEU A 330 9.55 5.88 2.69
CA LEU A 330 8.65 6.98 3.04
C LEU A 330 7.85 6.65 4.31
N PHE A 331 7.27 5.47 4.36
CA PHE A 331 6.49 5.04 5.52
C PHE A 331 7.34 4.82 6.77
N PHE A 332 8.60 4.42 6.64
CA PHE A 332 9.53 4.44 7.78
C PHE A 332 9.57 5.82 8.45
N GLY A 333 9.73 6.89 7.65
CA GLY A 333 9.69 8.26 8.16
C GLY A 333 8.35 8.61 8.82
N ILE A 334 7.23 8.22 8.19
CA ILE A 334 5.88 8.45 8.71
C ILE A 334 5.68 7.72 10.04
N PHE A 335 6.01 6.41 10.12
CA PHE A 335 5.80 5.62 11.34
C PHE A 335 6.65 6.08 12.52
N VAL A 336 7.86 6.59 12.29
CA VAL A 336 8.67 7.19 13.35
C VAL A 336 8.10 8.52 13.80
N THR A 337 7.71 9.39 12.86
CA THR A 337 7.24 10.75 13.18
C THR A 337 5.82 10.79 13.73
N ILE A 338 4.98 9.78 13.47
CA ILE A 338 3.62 9.68 14.01
C ILE A 338 3.60 9.27 15.50
N VAL A 339 4.70 8.72 16.03
CA VAL A 339 4.76 8.23 17.42
C VAL A 339 4.24 9.28 18.42
N PRO A 340 4.82 10.47 18.55
CA PRO A 340 4.30 11.45 19.52
C PRO A 340 2.88 11.90 19.20
N VAL A 341 2.50 11.98 17.92
CA VAL A 341 1.16 12.39 17.50
C VAL A 341 0.10 11.40 17.96
N SER A 342 0.37 10.10 17.86
CA SER A 342 -0.58 9.07 18.26
C SER A 342 -0.85 9.06 19.77
N TYR A 343 0.08 9.52 20.58
CA TYR A 343 -0.14 9.67 22.04
C TYR A 343 -0.94 10.93 22.39
N THR A 344 -0.81 12.03 21.63
CA THR A 344 -1.58 13.26 21.88
C THR A 344 -3.08 13.09 21.66
N HIS A 345 -3.52 12.23 20.75
CA HIS A 345 -4.93 12.01 20.44
C HIS A 345 -5.60 10.94 21.30
N LEU A 346 -4.85 10.11 22.01
CA LEU A 346 -5.40 9.08 22.92
C LEU A 346 -5.84 9.65 24.28
N THR A 347 -5.55 10.92 24.54
CA THR A 347 -5.89 11.61 25.80
C THR A 347 -7.02 12.61 25.65
N LEU A 348 -7.61 12.74 24.47
CA LEU A 348 -8.84 13.51 24.20
C LEU A 348 -10.04 12.57 24.02
#